data_9d332ff2bd662645f54638bfbbc58563
#
_entry.id   9d332ff2bd662645f54638bfbbc58563
#
_cell.length_a   1.000
_cell.length_b   1.000
_cell.length_c   1.000
_cell.angle_alpha   90.00
_cell.angle_beta   90.00
_cell.angle_gamma   90.00
#
_symmetry.space_group_name_H-M   'P 1'
#
loop_
_entity.id
_entity.type
_entity.pdbx_description
1 polymer ?
#
loop_
_entity_poly.entity_id
_entity_poly.type
_entity_poly.pdbx_seq_one_letter_code
_entity_poly.pdbx_strand_id
1 'polypeptide(L)'
;MPHDWTALERDLRRHLPSRAVLAKRQDLLSYDCDGLTLERHQPPLAVLPETTEQVSHVLRLCRDHKVPFVARGSGTGLSGGALVDQQALLVVTSRMRRILDLDLENQRITVQPGVINSWVTRAVAGDGFYYAPDPS
;
A
#
# COMPACT_ATOMS: atom_id res chain seq x y z
N MET A 1 25.90 2.42 1.17
CA MET A 1 26.04 1.57 2.37
C MET A 1 24.76 0.76 2.53
N PRO A 2 24.80 -0.48 3.00
CA PRO A 2 23.59 -1.22 3.27
C PRO A 2 22.77 -0.53 4.37
N HIS A 3 21.44 -0.50 4.22
CA HIS A 3 20.56 0.08 5.22
C HIS A 3 20.46 -0.82 6.46
N ASP A 4 20.33 -0.23 7.64
CA ASP A 4 20.07 -0.98 8.89
C ASP A 4 18.56 -1.31 8.99
N TRP A 5 18.19 -2.39 8.32
CA TRP A 5 16.80 -2.89 8.31
C TRP A 5 16.30 -3.28 9.69
N THR A 6 17.18 -3.76 10.57
CA THR A 6 16.82 -4.16 11.95
C THR A 6 16.43 -2.95 12.78
N ALA A 7 17.20 -1.86 12.67
CA ALA A 7 16.86 -0.62 13.36
C ALA A 7 15.54 -0.02 12.83
N LEU A 8 15.36 0.03 11.51
CA LEU A 8 14.13 0.52 10.90
C LEU A 8 12.91 -0.33 11.33
N GLU A 9 13.00 -1.67 11.27
CA GLU A 9 11.93 -2.58 11.71
C GLU A 9 11.52 -2.31 13.15
N ARG A 10 12.50 -2.22 14.06
CA ARG A 10 12.24 -1.93 15.47
C ARG A 10 11.48 -0.63 15.66
N ASP A 11 11.87 0.43 14.94
CA ASP A 11 11.25 1.74 15.07
C ASP A 11 9.86 1.77 14.43
N LEU A 12 9.65 1.08 13.30
CA LEU A 12 8.33 0.88 12.69
C LEU A 12 7.37 0.17 13.65
N ARG A 13 7.81 -0.87 14.36
CA ARG A 13 6.98 -1.64 15.31
C ARG A 13 6.57 -0.85 16.55
N ARG A 14 7.19 0.31 16.82
CA ARG A 14 6.75 1.24 17.89
C ARG A 14 5.53 2.07 17.47
N HIS A 15 5.32 2.27 16.16
CA HIS A 15 4.31 3.15 15.61
C HIS A 15 3.19 2.41 14.86
N LEU A 16 3.42 1.15 14.48
CA LEU A 16 2.45 0.33 13.77
C LEU A 16 2.14 -0.96 14.57
N PRO A 17 0.92 -1.50 14.43
CA PRO A 17 0.62 -2.83 14.95
C PRO A 17 1.60 -3.88 14.41
N SER A 18 1.96 -4.88 15.21
CA SER A 18 2.92 -5.92 14.82
C SER A 18 2.55 -6.62 13.51
N ARG A 19 1.25 -6.81 13.26
CA ARG A 19 0.71 -7.40 12.02
C ARG A 19 0.89 -6.51 10.78
N ALA A 20 1.22 -5.24 10.97
CA ALA A 20 1.41 -4.29 9.87
C ALA A 20 2.88 -4.16 9.43
N VAL A 21 3.81 -4.84 10.10
CA VAL A 21 5.24 -4.83 9.75
C VAL A 21 5.65 -6.26 9.39
N LEU A 22 5.93 -6.49 8.11
CA LEU A 22 6.32 -7.79 7.56
C LEU A 22 7.83 -7.82 7.33
N ALA A 23 8.52 -8.69 8.06
CA ALA A 23 9.96 -8.91 7.97
C ALA A 23 10.32 -10.38 7.66
N LYS A 24 9.37 -11.31 7.88
CA LYS A 24 9.62 -12.71 7.61
C LYS A 24 9.55 -12.98 6.12
N ARG A 25 10.52 -13.71 5.60
CA ARG A 25 10.61 -14.07 4.19
C ARG A 25 9.30 -14.65 3.62
N GLN A 26 8.66 -15.55 4.34
CA GLN A 26 7.41 -16.15 3.94
C GLN A 26 6.26 -15.15 3.75
N ASP A 27 6.19 -14.11 4.58
CA ASP A 27 5.15 -13.08 4.53
C ASP A 27 5.40 -12.11 3.36
N LEU A 28 6.67 -11.94 2.97
CA LEU A 28 7.12 -11.05 1.90
C LEU A 28 6.98 -11.68 0.50
N LEU A 29 6.87 -13.01 0.39
CA LEU A 29 6.70 -13.70 -0.90
C LEU A 29 5.44 -13.25 -1.67
N SER A 30 4.39 -12.83 -0.97
CA SER A 30 3.17 -12.31 -1.60
C SER A 30 3.34 -10.92 -2.25
N TYR A 31 4.50 -10.30 -2.05
CA TYR A 31 4.79 -8.94 -2.51
C TYR A 31 5.99 -8.88 -3.45
N ASP A 32 6.49 -10.02 -3.92
CA ASP A 32 7.71 -10.11 -4.71
C ASP A 32 7.50 -9.88 -6.22
N CYS A 33 6.25 -9.83 -6.68
CA CYS A 33 5.91 -9.59 -8.08
C CYS A 33 4.74 -8.60 -8.23
N ASP A 34 4.54 -8.12 -9.45
CA ASP A 34 3.36 -7.36 -9.88
C ASP A 34 2.38 -8.23 -10.68
N GLY A 35 1.39 -7.61 -11.35
CA GLY A 35 0.40 -8.33 -12.15
C GLY A 35 0.98 -9.03 -13.38
N LEU A 36 2.13 -8.62 -13.88
CA LEU A 36 2.80 -9.25 -15.03
C LEU A 36 3.56 -10.53 -14.65
N THR A 37 4.00 -10.65 -13.39
CA THR A 37 4.70 -11.81 -12.80
C THR A 37 6.01 -12.26 -13.48
N LEU A 38 6.53 -11.48 -14.41
CA LEU A 38 7.76 -11.81 -15.13
C LEU A 38 9.02 -11.62 -14.29
N GLU A 39 8.99 -10.64 -13.39
CA GLU A 39 10.10 -10.33 -12.51
C GLU A 39 9.70 -10.50 -11.06
N ARG A 40 10.65 -10.95 -10.24
CA ARG A 40 10.46 -11.14 -8.81
C ARG A 40 11.55 -10.42 -8.04
N HIS A 41 11.11 -9.49 -7.21
CA HIS A 41 11.97 -8.68 -6.35
C HIS A 41 11.43 -8.72 -4.92
N GLN A 42 11.97 -9.62 -4.12
CA GLN A 42 11.53 -9.74 -2.73
C GLN A 42 11.97 -8.51 -1.92
N PRO A 43 11.04 -7.74 -1.35
CA PRO A 43 11.38 -6.62 -0.49
C PRO A 43 12.12 -7.09 0.78
N PRO A 44 13.04 -6.30 1.32
CA PRO A 44 13.67 -6.60 2.62
C PRO A 44 12.69 -6.42 3.78
N LEU A 45 11.74 -5.50 3.63
CA LEU A 45 10.75 -5.15 4.65
C LEU A 45 9.51 -4.56 3.95
N ALA A 46 8.32 -4.87 4.46
CA ALA A 46 7.07 -4.27 3.99
C ALA A 46 6.21 -3.80 5.18
N VAL A 47 5.45 -2.73 4.95
CA VAL A 47 4.49 -2.22 5.94
C VAL A 47 3.11 -2.07 5.31
N LEU A 48 2.07 -2.35 6.10
CA LEU A 48 0.67 -2.27 5.72
C LEU A 48 -0.08 -1.28 6.61
N PRO A 49 0.10 0.04 6.39
CA PRO A 49 -0.62 1.06 7.16
C PRO A 49 -2.12 0.98 6.89
N GLU A 50 -2.91 1.39 7.87
CA GLU A 50 -4.38 1.44 7.82
C GLU A 50 -4.89 2.89 7.82
N THR A 51 -4.02 3.87 8.16
CA THR A 51 -4.37 5.29 8.25
C THR A 51 -3.31 6.20 7.62
N THR A 52 -3.72 7.41 7.28
CA THR A 52 -2.82 8.46 6.77
C THR A 52 -1.74 8.83 7.77
N GLU A 53 -2.08 8.85 9.07
CA GLU A 53 -1.13 9.14 10.15
C GLU A 53 -0.04 8.07 10.22
N GLN A 54 -0.42 6.80 10.07
CA GLN A 54 0.57 5.70 10.00
C GLN A 54 1.48 5.83 8.79
N VAL A 55 0.95 6.17 7.61
CA VAL A 55 1.77 6.46 6.41
C VAL A 55 2.74 7.60 6.71
N SER A 56 2.27 8.69 7.30
CA SER A 56 3.12 9.84 7.67
C SER A 56 4.28 9.43 8.60
N HIS A 57 4.01 8.59 9.60
CA HIS A 57 5.06 8.08 10.49
C HIS A 57 6.08 7.21 9.75
N VAL A 58 5.60 6.30 8.89
CA VAL A 58 6.47 5.46 8.04
C VAL A 58 7.41 6.31 7.20
N LEU A 59 6.88 7.33 6.51
CA LEU A 59 7.69 8.19 5.63
C LEU A 59 8.72 9.02 6.41
N ARG A 60 8.39 9.48 7.62
CA ARG A 60 9.35 10.14 8.49
C ARG A 60 10.49 9.20 8.90
N LEU A 61 10.18 7.97 9.28
CA LEU A 61 11.19 6.96 9.61
C LEU A 61 12.07 6.62 8.40
N CYS A 62 11.48 6.48 7.20
CA CYS A 62 12.25 6.30 5.97
C CYS A 62 13.25 7.43 5.74
N ARG A 63 12.83 8.69 5.93
CA ARG A 63 13.71 9.87 5.83
C ARG A 63 14.83 9.80 6.88
N ASP A 64 14.48 9.52 8.14
CA ASP A 64 15.43 9.56 9.27
C ASP A 64 16.48 8.44 9.16
N HIS A 65 16.07 7.26 8.66
CA HIS A 65 16.96 6.12 8.36
C HIS A 65 17.61 6.21 6.96
N LYS A 66 17.26 7.25 6.15
CA LYS A 66 17.72 7.41 4.76
C LYS A 66 17.42 6.20 3.87
N VAL A 67 16.28 5.57 4.08
CA VAL A 67 15.80 4.42 3.30
C VAL A 67 14.79 4.92 2.28
N PRO A 68 14.96 4.63 0.97
CA PRO A 68 13.94 4.91 -0.02
C PRO A 68 12.71 4.00 0.21
N PHE A 69 11.58 4.38 -0.37
CA PHE A 69 10.36 3.60 -0.29
C PHE A 69 9.65 3.51 -1.64
N VAL A 70 8.89 2.44 -1.81
CA VAL A 70 7.99 2.24 -2.95
C VAL A 70 6.58 2.04 -2.41
N ALA A 71 5.62 2.81 -2.96
CA ALA A 71 4.21 2.64 -2.63
C ALA A 71 3.58 1.57 -3.54
N ARG A 72 2.75 0.71 -2.95
CA ARG A 72 2.04 -0.36 -3.65
C ARG A 72 0.58 -0.44 -3.16
N GLY A 73 -0.35 -0.57 -4.09
CA GLY A 73 -1.72 -1.01 -3.81
C GLY A 73 -1.83 -2.53 -3.78
N SER A 74 -2.73 -3.09 -4.60
CA SER A 74 -2.89 -4.55 -4.75
C SER A 74 -1.80 -5.21 -5.59
N GLY A 75 -0.97 -4.42 -6.29
CA GLY A 75 0.12 -4.93 -7.11
C GLY A 75 -0.34 -5.50 -8.46
N THR A 76 -1.49 -5.07 -8.95
CA THR A 76 -2.08 -5.53 -10.24
C THR A 76 -1.53 -4.80 -11.45
N GLY A 77 -0.71 -3.76 -11.26
CA GLY A 77 -0.04 -3.04 -12.36
C GLY A 77 0.91 -3.93 -13.14
N LEU A 78 1.19 -3.54 -14.39
CA LEU A 78 1.97 -4.35 -15.34
C LEU A 78 3.33 -3.71 -15.70
N SER A 79 3.64 -2.55 -15.13
CA SER A 79 4.78 -1.72 -15.55
C SER A 79 5.93 -1.67 -14.51
N GLY A 80 5.94 -2.58 -13.56
CA GLY A 80 6.99 -2.67 -12.55
C GLY A 80 6.92 -1.64 -11.41
N GLY A 81 5.95 -0.71 -11.43
CA GLY A 81 5.84 0.34 -10.41
C GLY A 81 5.55 -0.15 -8.98
N ALA A 82 5.10 -1.40 -8.84
CA ALA A 82 4.86 -2.05 -7.55
C ALA A 82 6.04 -2.90 -7.06
N LEU A 83 7.09 -3.04 -7.87
CA LEU A 83 8.28 -3.82 -7.55
C LEU A 83 9.26 -2.97 -6.75
N VAL A 84 9.91 -3.61 -5.81
CA VAL A 84 10.93 -2.98 -4.98
C VAL A 84 12.18 -3.84 -4.95
N ASP A 85 13.33 -3.23 -5.10
CA ASP A 85 14.61 -3.89 -4.90
C ASP A 85 14.93 -4.03 -3.40
N GLN A 86 16.10 -4.60 -3.09
CA GLN A 86 16.54 -4.80 -1.70
C GLN A 86 16.99 -3.50 -1.00
N GLN A 87 16.86 -2.35 -1.66
CA GLN A 87 17.28 -1.05 -1.12
C GLN A 87 16.14 -0.20 -0.58
N ALA A 88 14.87 -0.58 -0.84
CA ALA A 88 13.72 0.23 -0.48
C ALA A 88 12.71 -0.52 0.42
N LEU A 89 12.02 0.25 1.27
CA LEU A 89 10.87 -0.22 2.04
C LEU A 89 9.64 -0.30 1.13
N LEU A 90 8.89 -1.40 1.19
CA LEU A 90 7.59 -1.50 0.52
C LEU A 90 6.47 -1.00 1.42
N VAL A 91 5.72 0.01 0.96
CA VAL A 91 4.56 0.58 1.66
C VAL A 91 3.29 0.13 0.95
N VAL A 92 2.54 -0.81 1.54
CA VAL A 92 1.37 -1.44 0.93
C VAL A 92 0.10 -0.81 1.48
N THR A 93 -0.65 -0.09 0.64
CA THR A 93 -1.87 0.65 1.05
C THR A 93 -3.15 -0.19 1.02
N SER A 94 -3.07 -1.47 0.72
CA SER A 94 -4.24 -2.35 0.54
C SER A 94 -5.14 -2.51 1.77
N ARG A 95 -4.70 -2.08 2.96
CA ARG A 95 -5.51 -2.04 4.18
C ARG A 95 -6.23 -0.71 4.42
N MET A 96 -5.93 0.32 3.65
CA MET A 96 -6.61 1.61 3.69
C MET A 96 -7.88 1.54 2.82
N ARG A 97 -9.01 1.08 3.38
CA ARG A 97 -10.20 0.62 2.64
C ARG A 97 -11.47 1.41 2.93
N ARG A 98 -11.37 2.60 3.52
CA ARG A 98 -12.55 3.38 3.87
C ARG A 98 -13.03 4.25 2.71
N ILE A 99 -14.34 4.31 2.51
CA ILE A 99 -14.99 5.39 1.78
C ILE A 99 -15.13 6.53 2.80
N LEU A 100 -14.58 7.69 2.47
CA LEU A 100 -14.45 8.83 3.38
C LEU A 100 -15.60 9.81 3.20
N ASP A 101 -16.05 10.00 1.96
CA ASP A 101 -17.13 10.93 1.62
C ASP A 101 -17.83 10.49 0.35
N LEU A 102 -19.14 10.77 0.27
CA LEU A 102 -19.99 10.49 -0.89
C LEU A 102 -20.84 11.72 -1.20
N ASP A 103 -20.50 12.43 -2.25
CA ASP A 103 -21.18 13.62 -2.76
C ASP A 103 -21.93 13.26 -4.04
N LEU A 104 -23.16 12.80 -3.90
CA LEU A 104 -24.01 12.38 -5.04
C LEU A 104 -24.40 13.56 -5.94
N GLU A 105 -24.60 14.74 -5.37
CA GLU A 105 -24.97 15.95 -6.10
C GLU A 105 -23.90 16.33 -7.13
N ASN A 106 -22.64 16.27 -6.72
CA ASN A 106 -21.48 16.60 -7.57
C ASN A 106 -20.86 15.35 -8.21
N GLN A 107 -21.45 14.16 -8.03
CA GLN A 107 -20.98 12.89 -8.58
C GLN A 107 -19.52 12.58 -8.21
N ARG A 108 -19.15 12.80 -6.94
CA ARG A 108 -17.81 12.58 -6.41
C ARG A 108 -17.85 11.63 -5.23
N ILE A 109 -16.81 10.82 -5.13
CA ILE A 109 -16.57 9.95 -3.98
C ILE A 109 -15.10 10.07 -3.55
N THR A 110 -14.88 10.27 -2.26
CA THR A 110 -13.53 10.28 -1.67
C THR A 110 -13.27 8.97 -0.97
N VAL A 111 -12.21 8.28 -1.40
CA VAL A 111 -11.86 6.94 -0.88
C VAL A 111 -10.41 6.87 -0.46
N GLN A 112 -10.09 5.94 0.42
CA GLN A 112 -8.71 5.56 0.70
C GLN A 112 -8.14 4.71 -0.45
N PRO A 113 -6.81 4.68 -0.64
CA PRO A 113 -6.17 4.10 -1.83
C PRO A 113 -6.26 2.57 -1.95
N GLY A 114 -6.70 1.87 -0.92
CA GLY A 114 -6.93 0.42 -0.93
C GLY A 114 -8.39 0.01 -1.19
N VAL A 115 -9.26 0.96 -1.52
CA VAL A 115 -10.65 0.66 -1.92
C VAL A 115 -10.66 0.03 -3.30
N ILE A 116 -11.43 -1.06 -3.45
CA ILE A 116 -11.57 -1.78 -4.72
C ILE A 116 -12.66 -1.11 -5.55
N ASN A 117 -12.46 -0.95 -6.87
CA ASN A 117 -13.39 -0.29 -7.78
C ASN A 117 -14.84 -0.78 -7.65
N SER A 118 -15.06 -2.09 -7.58
CA SER A 118 -16.37 -2.68 -7.42
C SER A 118 -17.08 -2.27 -6.12
N TRP A 119 -16.32 -1.88 -5.08
CA TRP A 119 -16.91 -1.37 -3.84
C TRP A 119 -17.47 0.03 -4.02
N VAL A 120 -16.82 0.85 -4.87
CA VAL A 120 -17.34 2.19 -5.23
C VAL A 120 -18.69 2.05 -5.92
N THR A 121 -18.78 1.21 -6.98
CA THR A 121 -20.06 0.94 -7.65
C THR A 121 -21.12 0.42 -6.69
N ARG A 122 -20.77 -0.51 -5.81
CA ARG A 122 -21.71 -1.07 -4.83
C ARG A 122 -22.22 -0.01 -3.85
N ALA A 123 -21.36 0.94 -3.46
CA ALA A 123 -21.73 2.01 -2.54
C ALA A 123 -22.74 3.00 -3.13
N VAL A 124 -22.76 3.19 -4.46
CA VAL A 124 -23.60 4.19 -5.16
C VAL A 124 -24.73 3.58 -5.99
N ALA A 125 -24.78 2.25 -6.12
CA ALA A 125 -25.77 1.56 -6.95
C ALA A 125 -27.22 1.80 -6.50
N GLY A 126 -27.46 1.93 -5.19
CA GLY A 126 -28.79 2.24 -4.64
C GLY A 126 -29.33 3.60 -5.04
N ASP A 127 -28.45 4.54 -5.40
CA ASP A 127 -28.78 5.89 -5.86
C ASP A 127 -28.78 6.01 -7.40
N GLY A 128 -28.66 4.89 -8.11
CA GLY A 128 -28.70 4.85 -9.57
C GLY A 128 -27.38 5.20 -10.26
N PHE A 129 -26.27 5.21 -9.53
CA PHE A 129 -24.93 5.48 -10.06
C PHE A 129 -24.07 4.21 -10.18
N TYR A 130 -23.03 4.30 -10.98
CA TYR A 130 -21.96 3.31 -11.03
C TYR A 130 -20.62 3.98 -11.31
N TYR A 131 -19.53 3.37 -10.89
CA TYR A 131 -18.18 3.84 -11.16
C TYR A 131 -17.68 3.20 -12.45
N ALA A 132 -17.62 3.98 -13.53
CA ALA A 132 -17.30 3.49 -14.86
C ALA A 132 -15.84 3.04 -15.06
N PRO A 133 -14.81 3.74 -14.51
CA PRO A 133 -13.42 3.35 -14.75
C PRO A 133 -13.09 1.97 -14.19
N ASP A 134 -12.69 1.06 -15.08
CA ASP A 134 -12.15 -0.26 -14.74
C ASP A 134 -10.92 -0.52 -15.61
N PRO A 135 -9.74 -0.08 -15.18
CA PRO A 135 -8.51 -0.15 -15.98
C PRO A 135 -7.84 -1.53 -16.00
N SER A 136 -8.44 -2.56 -15.43
CA SER A 136 -7.89 -3.93 -15.39
C SER A 136 -8.02 -4.67 -16.70
#